data_3026f1989682854c1419132bbd90c3c3
#
_entry.id   3026f1989682854c1419132bbd90c3c3
#
_cell.length_a   1.000
_cell.length_b   1.000
_cell.length_c   1.000
_cell.angle_alpha   90.00
_cell.angle_beta   90.00
_cell.angle_gamma   90.00
#
_symmetry.space_group_name_H-M   'P 1'
#
loop_
_entity.id
_entity.type
_entity.pdbx_description
1 polymer ?
#
loop_
_entity_poly.entity_id
_entity_poly.type
_entity_poly.pdbx_seq_one_letter_code
_entity_poly.pdbx_strand_id
1 'polypeptide(L)'
;MTDNREPARIGVTVQLTEEQTQAFAAGQAVDIVVRLVPDVSATCGGSPAGMGAAAMEPSSDDGTSYAHQESMWESSPTAGEVLPGAVSRRAVVSLDSTLPEAETLFRSAIVSLDAIPGNEIEGISPLYHVSNFDGPDAMAAVVQLHTRLDARSLIGALGTIEEAHADQIDLDLVDMEGVSSNEPDCRVPWPSAARRAQVLAPWFDMDPDARLGGDPVSFLLAMAPDAGRVGVLSDDWILGGER
;
A
#
# COMPACT_ATOMS: atom_id res chain seq x y z
N MET A 1 -28.75 -24.26 -11.65
CA MET A 1 -29.19 -22.86 -11.58
C MET A 1 -27.93 -22.04 -11.66
N THR A 2 -27.57 -21.62 -12.84
CA THR A 2 -26.39 -20.78 -13.11
C THR A 2 -26.79 -19.33 -12.86
N ASP A 3 -26.22 -18.72 -11.83
CA ASP A 3 -26.39 -17.27 -11.53
C ASP A 3 -25.64 -16.47 -12.60
N ASN A 4 -26.40 -15.97 -13.55
CA ASN A 4 -25.90 -15.16 -14.68
C ASN A 4 -25.97 -13.68 -14.26
N ARG A 5 -25.06 -13.24 -13.38
CA ARG A 5 -24.89 -11.81 -13.10
C ARG A 5 -24.10 -11.17 -14.24
N GLU A 6 -24.78 -10.30 -14.99
CA GLU A 6 -24.08 -9.41 -15.92
C GLU A 6 -23.06 -8.56 -15.17
N PRO A 7 -21.83 -8.41 -15.73
CA PRO A 7 -20.85 -7.53 -15.12
C PRO A 7 -21.35 -6.08 -15.09
N ALA A 8 -21.21 -5.43 -13.94
CA ALA A 8 -21.55 -4.02 -13.78
C ALA A 8 -20.67 -3.18 -14.73
N ARG A 9 -21.33 -2.33 -15.55
CA ARG A 9 -20.62 -1.39 -16.43
C ARG A 9 -20.54 -0.03 -15.72
N ILE A 10 -19.32 0.46 -15.51
CA ILE A 10 -19.08 1.80 -14.99
C ILE A 10 -18.80 2.71 -16.17
N GLY A 11 -19.63 3.72 -16.36
CA GLY A 11 -19.39 4.79 -17.33
C GLY A 11 -18.57 5.90 -16.68
N VAL A 12 -17.39 6.21 -17.24
CA VAL A 12 -16.54 7.30 -16.78
C VAL A 12 -16.57 8.42 -17.82
N THR A 13 -16.97 9.64 -17.39
CA THR A 13 -16.88 10.83 -18.22
C THR A 13 -15.68 11.64 -17.76
N VAL A 14 -14.72 11.82 -18.65
CA VAL A 14 -13.49 12.56 -18.37
C VAL A 14 -13.57 13.94 -19.00
N GLN A 15 -13.37 15.00 -18.22
CA GLN A 15 -13.20 16.36 -18.72
C GLN A 15 -11.72 16.68 -18.85
N LEU A 16 -11.26 16.93 -20.07
CA LEU A 16 -9.89 17.32 -20.36
C LEU A 16 -9.74 18.83 -20.22
N THR A 17 -8.59 19.28 -19.76
CA THR A 17 -8.21 20.70 -19.85
C THR A 17 -7.97 21.10 -21.31
N GLU A 18 -7.96 22.38 -21.59
CA GLU A 18 -7.75 22.88 -22.96
C GLU A 18 -6.38 22.44 -23.52
N GLU A 19 -5.35 22.42 -22.70
CA GLU A 19 -4.01 21.95 -23.04
C GLU A 19 -3.99 20.43 -23.32
N GLN A 20 -4.66 19.63 -22.50
CA GLN A 20 -4.79 18.18 -22.70
C GLN A 20 -5.60 17.87 -23.98
N THR A 21 -6.61 18.66 -24.27
CA THR A 21 -7.40 18.51 -25.49
C THR A 21 -6.57 18.79 -26.74
N GLN A 22 -5.72 19.82 -26.71
CA GLN A 22 -4.81 20.14 -27.80
C GLN A 22 -3.73 19.06 -27.99
N ALA A 23 -3.13 18.55 -26.90
CA ALA A 23 -2.16 17.47 -26.96
C ALA A 23 -2.76 16.18 -27.56
N PHE A 24 -3.98 15.81 -27.14
CA PHE A 24 -4.70 14.67 -27.67
C PHE A 24 -5.04 14.82 -29.17
N ALA A 25 -5.49 16.01 -29.57
CA ALA A 25 -5.75 16.33 -30.99
C ALA A 25 -4.48 16.31 -31.86
N ALA A 26 -3.31 16.58 -31.26
CA ALA A 26 -2.00 16.46 -31.90
C ALA A 26 -1.44 15.03 -31.93
N GLY A 27 -2.18 14.04 -31.44
CA GLY A 27 -1.75 12.63 -31.36
C GLY A 27 -0.72 12.35 -30.29
N GLN A 28 -0.58 13.21 -29.29
CA GLN A 28 0.27 12.99 -28.13
C GLN A 28 -0.47 12.19 -27.04
N ALA A 29 0.26 11.39 -26.29
CA ALA A 29 -0.30 10.70 -25.12
C ALA A 29 -0.68 11.71 -24.03
N VAL A 30 -1.87 11.53 -23.44
CA VAL A 30 -2.37 12.37 -22.34
C VAL A 30 -2.62 11.44 -21.16
N ASP A 31 -1.96 11.66 -20.05
CA ASP A 31 -2.17 10.93 -18.81
C ASP A 31 -3.46 11.41 -18.14
N ILE A 32 -4.35 10.46 -17.85
CA ILE A 32 -5.62 10.71 -17.18
C ILE A 32 -5.65 9.87 -15.91
N VAL A 33 -5.65 10.53 -14.76
CA VAL A 33 -5.84 9.87 -13.46
C VAL A 33 -7.33 9.83 -13.14
N VAL A 34 -7.91 8.62 -13.15
CA VAL A 34 -9.31 8.40 -12.77
C VAL A 34 -9.36 7.94 -11.32
N ARG A 35 -9.93 8.76 -10.44
CA ARG A 35 -10.17 8.41 -9.05
C ARG A 35 -11.64 8.01 -8.89
N LEU A 36 -11.92 6.75 -8.57
CA LEU A 36 -13.26 6.28 -8.24
C LEU A 36 -13.50 6.54 -6.74
N VAL A 37 -14.44 7.42 -6.43
CA VAL A 37 -14.88 7.65 -5.04
C VAL A 37 -16.22 6.95 -4.88
N PRO A 38 -16.39 5.98 -3.97
CA PRO A 38 -17.69 5.38 -3.71
C PRO A 38 -18.64 6.44 -3.13
N ASP A 39 -19.82 6.60 -3.74
CA ASP A 39 -20.87 7.45 -3.19
C ASP A 39 -21.54 6.73 -2.02
N VAL A 40 -21.18 7.10 -0.81
CA VAL A 40 -21.77 6.57 0.43
C VAL A 40 -23.15 7.15 0.76
N SER A 41 -23.77 7.92 -0.14
CA SER A 41 -25.07 8.59 0.09
C SER A 41 -26.29 7.72 -0.17
N ALA A 42 -26.14 6.50 -0.66
CA ALA A 42 -27.27 5.64 -1.03
C ALA A 42 -27.44 4.45 -0.12
N THR A 43 -27.79 4.66 1.16
CA THR A 43 -28.61 3.70 1.92
C THR A 43 -28.99 4.28 3.28
N CYS A 44 -30.19 4.87 3.37
CA CYS A 44 -31.10 4.76 4.51
C CYS A 44 -32.45 5.33 4.13
N GLY A 45 -33.19 4.57 3.33
CA GLY A 45 -34.63 4.70 3.21
C GLY A 45 -35.31 3.71 4.17
N GLY A 46 -35.70 4.19 5.32
CA GLY A 46 -36.49 3.43 6.29
C GLY A 46 -37.32 4.41 7.09
N SER A 47 -38.54 4.67 6.62
CA SER A 47 -39.57 5.40 7.38
C SER A 47 -40.07 4.59 8.56
N PRO A 48 -40.38 5.23 9.69
CA PRO A 48 -41.59 4.88 10.40
C PRO A 48 -42.53 6.07 10.58
N ALA A 49 -43.76 5.82 10.32
CA ALA A 49 -44.89 6.71 10.54
C ALA A 49 -45.17 6.87 12.04
N GLY A 50 -45.68 8.07 12.40
CA GLY A 50 -46.73 8.17 13.38
C GLY A 50 -46.55 9.11 14.56
N MET A 51 -47.31 10.20 14.54
CA MET A 51 -48.04 10.85 15.63
C MET A 51 -47.37 11.86 16.55
N GLY A 52 -47.90 13.07 16.51
CA GLY A 52 -48.15 13.89 17.70
C GLY A 52 -47.80 15.36 17.62
N ALA A 53 -48.79 16.16 17.25
CA ALA A 53 -48.76 17.63 17.25
C ALA A 53 -48.64 18.20 18.67
N ALA A 54 -47.88 19.30 18.82
CA ALA A 54 -48.26 20.46 19.64
C ALA A 54 -47.38 21.66 19.31
N ALA A 55 -48.07 22.73 18.90
CA ALA A 55 -47.52 24.04 18.63
C ALA A 55 -47.25 24.79 19.95
N MET A 56 -46.19 25.59 19.99
CA MET A 56 -46.13 26.84 20.76
C MET A 56 -44.94 27.68 20.31
N GLU A 57 -45.25 28.82 19.69
CA GLU A 57 -44.38 30.00 19.53
C GLU A 57 -44.76 31.06 20.51
N PRO A 58 -44.10 32.27 20.55
CA PRO A 58 -42.68 32.56 20.73
C PRO A 58 -42.43 33.48 21.92
N SER A 59 -41.20 33.70 22.37
CA SER A 59 -40.90 34.89 23.14
C SER A 59 -39.44 35.33 22.90
N SER A 60 -39.35 36.59 22.65
CA SER A 60 -38.27 37.47 22.25
C SER A 60 -37.16 37.64 23.28
N ASP A 61 -35.97 38.03 22.71
CA ASP A 61 -34.98 38.99 23.22
C ASP A 61 -33.92 38.45 24.19
N ASP A 62 -32.67 38.35 23.81
CA ASP A 62 -31.63 39.29 24.22
C ASP A 62 -30.29 38.97 23.45
N GLY A 63 -29.63 40.05 23.02
CA GLY A 63 -28.40 39.98 22.25
C GLY A 63 -27.17 39.63 23.10
N THR A 64 -26.42 38.66 22.67
CA THR A 64 -25.02 38.56 23.00
C THR A 64 -24.25 37.96 21.82
N SER A 65 -23.37 38.78 21.29
CA SER A 65 -22.38 38.45 20.28
C SER A 65 -21.53 37.27 20.72
N TYR A 66 -21.68 36.14 20.06
CA TYR A 66 -20.69 35.07 20.15
C TYR A 66 -19.98 34.95 18.79
N ALA A 67 -18.67 35.17 18.90
CA ALA A 67 -17.69 35.03 17.85
C ALA A 67 -17.88 33.72 17.09
N HIS A 68 -17.76 33.82 15.77
CA HIS A 68 -17.62 32.71 14.85
C HIS A 68 -16.49 31.78 15.33
N GLN A 69 -16.86 30.65 15.88
CA GLN A 69 -16.00 29.51 16.01
C GLN A 69 -16.10 28.76 14.68
N GLU A 70 -15.20 29.10 13.78
CA GLU A 70 -14.97 28.29 12.59
C GLU A 70 -14.61 26.88 13.07
N SER A 71 -15.53 25.95 12.89
CA SER A 71 -15.27 24.53 13.04
C SER A 71 -14.20 24.16 12.01
N MET A 72 -12.96 24.05 12.47
CA MET A 72 -11.90 23.39 11.71
C MET A 72 -12.34 21.96 11.47
N TRP A 73 -12.84 21.70 10.28
CA TRP A 73 -12.92 20.36 9.71
C TRP A 73 -11.48 19.94 9.47
N GLU A 74 -10.93 19.21 10.40
CA GLU A 74 -9.72 18.45 10.13
C GLU A 74 -10.05 17.44 9.05
N SER A 75 -9.66 17.78 7.81
CA SER A 75 -9.63 16.84 6.70
C SER A 75 -8.68 15.71 7.11
N SER A 76 -9.21 14.51 7.27
CA SER A 76 -8.36 13.33 7.41
C SER A 76 -7.41 13.29 6.21
N PRO A 77 -6.09 13.15 6.43
CA PRO A 77 -5.14 13.12 5.33
C PRO A 77 -5.48 11.98 4.38
N THR A 78 -5.56 12.28 3.11
CA THR A 78 -5.75 11.31 2.04
C THR A 78 -4.53 10.38 2.02
N ALA A 79 -4.73 9.07 1.86
CA ALA A 79 -3.65 8.10 1.74
C ALA A 79 -2.61 8.58 0.71
N GLY A 80 -1.35 8.74 1.14
CA GLY A 80 -0.26 9.27 0.32
C GLY A 80 0.06 10.76 0.50
N GLU A 81 -0.64 11.50 1.37
CA GLU A 81 -0.30 12.89 1.68
C GLU A 81 0.79 12.94 2.75
N VAL A 82 1.98 13.36 2.35
CA VAL A 82 3.11 13.58 3.28
C VAL A 82 2.86 14.85 4.08
N LEU A 83 2.63 14.70 5.38
CA LEU A 83 2.46 15.85 6.28
C LEU A 83 3.76 16.67 6.35
N PRO A 84 3.69 18.02 6.30
CA PRO A 84 4.85 18.87 6.49
C PRO A 84 5.50 18.59 7.85
N GLY A 85 6.76 18.14 7.84
CA GLY A 85 7.51 17.80 9.06
C GLY A 85 7.47 16.32 9.44
N ALA A 86 6.90 15.43 8.62
CA ALA A 86 6.99 13.99 8.82
C ALA A 86 8.46 13.53 8.83
N VAL A 87 8.83 12.80 9.88
CA VAL A 87 10.19 12.25 10.03
C VAL A 87 10.38 11.13 9.03
N SER A 88 11.49 11.17 8.27
CA SER A 88 11.87 10.04 7.40
C SER A 88 12.27 8.84 8.26
N ARG A 89 11.78 7.66 7.94
CA ARG A 89 12.03 6.40 8.64
C ARG A 89 12.47 5.35 7.63
N ARG A 90 13.36 4.47 8.06
CA ARG A 90 13.71 3.30 7.28
C ARG A 90 12.57 2.28 7.38
N ALA A 91 12.16 1.71 6.26
CA ALA A 91 11.18 0.65 6.17
C ALA A 91 11.72 -0.50 5.32
N VAL A 92 11.26 -1.70 5.59
CA VAL A 92 11.63 -2.92 4.89
C VAL A 92 10.37 -3.57 4.35
N VAL A 93 10.34 -3.82 3.04
CA VAL A 93 9.21 -4.43 2.33
C VAL A 93 9.69 -5.74 1.69
N SER A 94 8.95 -6.82 1.91
CA SER A 94 9.13 -8.07 1.16
C SER A 94 8.28 -8.09 -0.08
N LEU A 95 8.77 -8.73 -1.13
CA LEU A 95 8.08 -8.98 -2.38
C LEU A 95 8.11 -10.48 -2.62
N ASP A 96 6.97 -11.08 -2.94
CA ASP A 96 6.93 -12.45 -3.41
C ASP A 96 5.89 -12.68 -4.52
N SER A 97 6.14 -13.69 -5.37
CA SER A 97 5.24 -14.10 -6.44
C SER A 97 5.57 -15.51 -6.89
N THR A 98 4.54 -16.28 -7.25
CA THR A 98 4.67 -17.62 -7.83
C THR A 98 4.67 -17.61 -9.36
N LEU A 99 4.65 -16.45 -9.99
CA LEU A 99 4.60 -16.33 -11.43
C LEU A 99 5.99 -16.38 -12.08
N PRO A 100 6.13 -16.95 -13.27
CA PRO A 100 7.41 -16.99 -13.98
C PRO A 100 7.99 -15.60 -14.29
N GLU A 101 7.14 -14.60 -14.47
CA GLU A 101 7.47 -13.20 -14.75
C GLU A 101 7.69 -12.35 -13.49
N ALA A 102 7.77 -12.94 -12.29
CA ALA A 102 7.91 -12.24 -11.01
C ALA A 102 9.02 -11.18 -11.03
N GLU A 103 10.14 -11.44 -11.65
CA GLU A 103 11.25 -10.48 -11.79
C GLU A 103 10.80 -9.16 -12.45
N THR A 104 10.00 -9.25 -13.52
CA THR A 104 9.47 -8.07 -14.22
C THR A 104 8.42 -7.33 -13.38
N LEU A 105 7.56 -8.10 -12.71
CA LEU A 105 6.54 -7.55 -11.81
C LEU A 105 7.17 -6.83 -10.63
N PHE A 106 8.21 -7.41 -10.01
CA PHE A 106 8.93 -6.78 -8.91
C PHE A 106 9.61 -5.47 -9.34
N ARG A 107 10.27 -5.42 -10.51
CA ARG A 107 10.84 -4.17 -11.03
C ARG A 107 9.76 -3.08 -11.19
N SER A 108 8.60 -3.44 -11.74
CA SER A 108 7.47 -2.52 -11.88
C SER A 108 6.95 -2.04 -10.53
N ALA A 109 6.80 -2.93 -9.56
CA ALA A 109 6.36 -2.59 -8.20
C ALA A 109 7.35 -1.67 -7.49
N ILE A 110 8.66 -1.92 -7.62
CA ILE A 110 9.72 -1.09 -7.03
C ILE A 110 9.68 0.33 -7.63
N VAL A 111 9.52 0.46 -8.94
CA VAL A 111 9.35 1.77 -9.60
C VAL A 111 8.11 2.49 -9.08
N SER A 112 7.00 1.77 -8.89
CA SER A 112 5.77 2.34 -8.34
C SER A 112 5.95 2.79 -6.88
N LEU A 113 6.70 2.02 -6.09
CA LEU A 113 7.00 2.33 -4.69
C LEU A 113 7.90 3.55 -4.56
N ASP A 114 8.92 3.68 -5.41
CA ASP A 114 9.84 4.84 -5.46
C ASP A 114 9.13 6.11 -5.95
N ALA A 115 8.13 5.98 -6.81
CA ALA A 115 7.34 7.10 -7.32
C ALA A 115 6.39 7.72 -6.27
N ILE A 116 6.18 7.08 -5.13
CA ILE A 116 5.34 7.62 -4.06
C ILE A 116 6.07 8.80 -3.38
N PRO A 117 5.46 9.99 -3.29
CA PRO A 117 6.08 11.14 -2.64
C PRO A 117 6.51 10.83 -1.20
N GLY A 118 7.77 11.08 -0.90
CA GLY A 118 8.35 10.84 0.42
C GLY A 118 8.99 9.46 0.60
N ASN A 119 8.94 8.61 -0.42
CA ASN A 119 9.72 7.38 -0.49
C ASN A 119 11.04 7.62 -1.24
N GLU A 120 12.05 6.86 -0.87
CA GLU A 120 13.37 6.82 -1.51
C GLU A 120 13.94 5.41 -1.31
N ILE A 121 14.17 4.66 -2.38
CA ILE A 121 14.73 3.30 -2.30
C ILE A 121 16.20 3.40 -1.87
N GLU A 122 16.56 2.72 -0.78
CA GLU A 122 17.91 2.64 -0.23
C GLU A 122 18.65 1.40 -0.71
N GLY A 123 17.96 0.27 -0.79
CA GLY A 123 18.56 -1.01 -1.17
C GLY A 123 17.54 -2.00 -1.72
N ILE A 124 18.02 -2.88 -2.59
CA ILE A 124 17.26 -3.97 -3.18
C ILE A 124 18.12 -5.24 -3.06
N SER A 125 17.53 -6.30 -2.53
CA SER A 125 18.24 -7.56 -2.33
C SER A 125 18.48 -8.32 -3.63
N PRO A 126 19.35 -9.33 -3.63
CA PRO A 126 19.32 -10.40 -4.62
C PRO A 126 17.91 -11.00 -4.75
N LEU A 127 17.61 -11.56 -5.92
CA LEU A 127 16.40 -12.34 -6.15
C LEU A 127 16.61 -13.77 -5.65
N TYR A 128 15.64 -14.26 -4.89
CA TYR A 128 15.67 -15.60 -4.31
C TYR A 128 14.60 -16.49 -4.95
N HIS A 129 14.96 -17.75 -5.12
CA HIS A 129 14.04 -18.84 -5.38
C HIS A 129 13.59 -19.45 -4.06
N VAL A 130 12.31 -19.74 -3.94
CA VAL A 130 11.67 -20.34 -2.76
C VAL A 130 10.96 -21.61 -3.18
N SER A 131 11.47 -22.77 -2.71
CA SER A 131 10.85 -24.06 -3.02
C SER A 131 9.64 -24.32 -2.14
N ASN A 132 8.49 -24.60 -2.76
CA ASN A 132 7.26 -25.01 -2.10
C ASN A 132 6.98 -26.48 -2.35
N PHE A 133 6.73 -27.27 -1.28
CA PHE A 133 6.46 -28.71 -1.42
C PHE A 133 5.06 -29.01 -1.94
N ASP A 134 4.09 -28.17 -1.60
CA ASP A 134 2.67 -28.38 -1.86
C ASP A 134 2.07 -27.38 -2.85
N GLY A 135 2.92 -26.63 -3.56
CA GLY A 135 2.49 -25.58 -4.49
C GLY A 135 3.58 -25.19 -5.48
N PRO A 136 3.33 -24.21 -6.35
CA PRO A 136 4.35 -23.66 -7.23
C PRO A 136 5.48 -23.02 -6.40
N ASP A 137 6.69 -23.12 -6.91
CA ASP A 137 7.82 -22.41 -6.37
C ASP A 137 7.59 -20.91 -6.52
N ALA A 138 8.14 -20.12 -5.60
CA ALA A 138 8.01 -18.67 -5.63
C ALA A 138 9.37 -17.99 -5.88
N MET A 139 9.33 -16.75 -6.27
CA MET A 139 10.46 -15.83 -6.24
C MET A 139 10.22 -14.81 -5.14
N ALA A 140 11.28 -14.43 -4.44
CA ALA A 140 11.21 -13.45 -3.35
C ALA A 140 12.37 -12.46 -3.43
N ALA A 141 12.12 -11.24 -3.01
CA ALA A 141 13.10 -10.19 -2.82
C ALA A 141 12.71 -9.30 -1.64
N VAL A 142 13.64 -8.48 -1.18
CA VAL A 142 13.41 -7.48 -0.13
C VAL A 142 13.90 -6.13 -0.61
N VAL A 143 13.13 -5.09 -0.31
CA VAL A 143 13.47 -3.70 -0.58
C VAL A 143 13.56 -2.94 0.74
N GLN A 144 14.61 -2.15 0.90
CA GLN A 144 14.78 -1.20 1.97
C GLN A 144 14.62 0.21 1.41
N LEU A 145 13.84 1.02 2.10
CA LEU A 145 13.55 2.39 1.67
C LEU A 145 13.47 3.34 2.85
N HIS A 146 13.73 4.59 2.59
CA HIS A 146 13.31 5.69 3.46
C HIS A 146 11.92 6.16 3.07
N THR A 147 11.04 6.34 4.05
CA THR A 147 9.67 6.82 3.82
C THR A 147 9.29 7.91 4.82
N ARG A 148 8.44 8.83 4.39
CA ARG A 148 7.76 9.81 5.25
C ARG A 148 6.31 9.45 5.53
N LEU A 149 5.84 8.35 4.96
CA LEU A 149 4.53 7.79 5.27
C LEU A 149 4.56 7.16 6.66
N ASP A 150 3.44 7.16 7.36
CA ASP A 150 3.26 6.29 8.51
C ASP A 150 3.04 4.84 8.04
N ALA A 151 3.14 3.88 8.97
CA ALA A 151 3.06 2.46 8.64
C ALA A 151 1.73 2.07 7.98
N ARG A 152 0.61 2.62 8.43
CA ARG A 152 -0.72 2.33 7.87
C ARG A 152 -0.86 2.87 6.45
N SER A 153 -0.39 4.09 6.23
CA SER A 153 -0.37 4.72 4.91
C SER A 153 0.53 3.96 3.93
N LEU A 154 1.68 3.48 4.40
CA LEU A 154 2.57 2.66 3.57
C LEU A 154 1.93 1.31 3.23
N ILE A 155 1.32 0.59 4.19
CA ILE A 155 0.58 -0.66 3.94
C ILE A 155 -0.54 -0.42 2.93
N GLY A 156 -1.31 0.66 3.05
CA GLY A 156 -2.34 1.00 2.07
C GLY A 156 -1.79 1.28 0.67
N ALA A 157 -0.61 1.91 0.59
CA ALA A 157 0.07 2.14 -0.69
C ALA A 157 0.59 0.83 -1.31
N LEU A 158 1.11 -0.11 -0.51
CA LEU A 158 1.50 -1.44 -0.97
C LEU A 158 0.31 -2.19 -1.56
N GLY A 159 -0.83 -2.24 -0.87
CA GLY A 159 -2.06 -2.85 -1.39
C GLY A 159 -2.54 -2.21 -2.70
N THR A 160 -2.39 -0.89 -2.87
CA THR A 160 -2.71 -0.22 -4.14
C THR A 160 -1.77 -0.68 -5.28
N ILE A 161 -0.50 -0.94 -4.98
CA ILE A 161 0.46 -1.47 -5.96
C ILE A 161 0.10 -2.92 -6.32
N GLU A 162 -0.27 -3.76 -5.35
CA GLU A 162 -0.72 -5.14 -5.58
C GLU A 162 -1.95 -5.16 -6.50
N GLU A 163 -2.97 -4.37 -6.19
CA GLU A 163 -4.16 -4.21 -7.03
C GLU A 163 -3.82 -3.78 -8.47
N ALA A 164 -2.88 -2.85 -8.64
CA ALA A 164 -2.42 -2.40 -9.96
C ALA A 164 -1.72 -3.51 -10.76
N HIS A 165 -1.16 -4.50 -10.07
CA HIS A 165 -0.55 -5.70 -10.65
C HIS A 165 -1.50 -6.91 -10.66
N ALA A 166 -2.82 -6.69 -10.48
CA ALA A 166 -3.87 -7.72 -10.48
C ALA A 166 -3.62 -8.83 -9.45
N ASP A 167 -3.11 -8.47 -8.27
CA ASP A 167 -2.77 -9.37 -7.16
C ASP A 167 -1.82 -10.52 -7.58
N GLN A 168 -0.93 -10.23 -8.52
CA GLN A 168 0.08 -11.18 -9.01
C GLN A 168 1.38 -11.15 -8.23
N ILE A 169 1.50 -10.19 -7.32
CA ILE A 169 2.60 -10.02 -6.36
C ILE A 169 2.03 -9.76 -4.98
N ASP A 170 2.72 -10.21 -3.96
CA ASP A 170 2.45 -9.87 -2.56
C ASP A 170 3.53 -8.91 -2.05
N LEU A 171 3.12 -7.82 -1.41
CA LEU A 171 3.98 -6.78 -0.84
C LEU A 171 3.68 -6.60 0.63
N ASP A 172 4.55 -7.05 1.51
CA ASP A 172 4.36 -6.93 2.95
C ASP A 172 5.32 -5.92 3.59
N LEU A 173 4.80 -5.03 4.44
CA LEU A 173 5.64 -4.21 5.32
C LEU A 173 6.21 -5.09 6.44
N VAL A 174 7.49 -5.44 6.33
CA VAL A 174 8.20 -6.33 7.26
C VAL A 174 8.53 -5.61 8.56
N ASP A 175 9.15 -4.44 8.46
CA ASP A 175 9.58 -3.62 9.60
C ASP A 175 9.62 -2.13 9.23
N MET A 176 9.50 -1.27 10.25
CA MET A 176 9.66 0.17 10.11
C MET A 176 10.32 0.73 11.36
N GLU A 177 11.40 1.49 11.16
CA GLU A 177 12.21 2.06 12.23
C GLU A 177 11.38 2.85 13.25
N GLY A 178 11.49 2.44 14.52
CA GLY A 178 10.82 3.11 15.63
C GLY A 178 9.30 2.94 15.66
N VAL A 179 8.75 2.01 14.86
CA VAL A 179 7.32 1.70 14.83
C VAL A 179 7.08 0.30 15.38
N SER A 180 6.10 0.18 16.27
CA SER A 180 5.58 -1.10 16.74
C SER A 180 4.08 -1.01 16.87
N SER A 181 3.35 -1.90 16.19
CA SER A 181 1.89 -1.95 16.20
C SER A 181 1.39 -3.39 16.11
N ASN A 182 0.34 -3.71 16.87
CA ASN A 182 -0.35 -5.00 16.82
C ASN A 182 -1.80 -4.85 16.35
N GLU A 183 -2.16 -3.70 15.77
CA GLU A 183 -3.50 -3.49 15.25
C GLU A 183 -3.77 -4.42 14.06
N PRO A 184 -5.00 -4.93 13.88
CA PRO A 184 -5.30 -5.95 12.88
C PRO A 184 -4.92 -5.56 11.44
N ASP A 185 -5.02 -4.27 11.12
CA ASP A 185 -4.75 -3.66 9.82
C ASP A 185 -3.38 -2.96 9.74
N CYS A 186 -2.57 -3.03 10.80
CA CYS A 186 -1.24 -2.44 10.84
C CYS A 186 -0.37 -3.20 11.85
N ARG A 187 0.19 -4.32 11.45
CA ARG A 187 1.08 -5.13 12.28
C ARG A 187 2.53 -4.92 11.87
N VAL A 188 3.28 -4.21 12.70
CA VAL A 188 4.70 -3.91 12.47
C VAL A 188 5.46 -4.11 13.78
N PRO A 189 6.53 -4.90 13.78
CA PRO A 189 7.04 -5.77 12.71
C PRO A 189 6.03 -6.85 12.28
N TRP A 190 6.14 -7.30 11.01
CA TRP A 190 5.28 -8.38 10.52
C TRP A 190 5.48 -9.66 11.33
N PRO A 191 4.44 -10.20 11.99
CA PRO A 191 4.60 -11.24 13.00
C PRO A 191 5.25 -12.54 12.50
N SER A 192 5.08 -12.86 11.22
CA SER A 192 5.62 -14.08 10.62
C SER A 192 7.05 -13.93 10.13
N ALA A 193 7.55 -12.71 9.92
CA ALA A 193 8.84 -12.44 9.26
C ALA A 193 10.01 -13.12 9.96
N ALA A 194 10.03 -13.13 11.30
CA ALA A 194 11.11 -13.74 12.09
C ALA A 194 11.30 -15.26 11.88
N ARG A 195 10.39 -15.91 11.14
CA ARG A 195 10.41 -17.36 10.88
C ARG A 195 10.33 -17.71 9.40
N ARG A 196 10.44 -16.71 8.52
CA ARG A 196 10.35 -16.88 7.07
C ARG A 196 11.71 -16.60 6.41
N ALA A 197 12.39 -17.66 5.99
CA ALA A 197 13.67 -17.53 5.30
C ALA A 197 13.55 -16.77 3.98
N GLN A 198 12.40 -16.83 3.30
CA GLN A 198 12.13 -16.05 2.08
C GLN A 198 12.20 -14.53 2.28
N VAL A 199 12.05 -14.05 3.52
CA VAL A 199 12.22 -12.65 3.90
C VAL A 199 13.63 -12.42 4.48
N LEU A 200 14.03 -13.29 5.39
CA LEU A 200 15.27 -13.12 6.17
C LEU A 200 16.54 -13.29 5.33
N ALA A 201 16.55 -14.23 4.37
CA ALA A 201 17.74 -14.50 3.56
C ALA A 201 18.06 -13.34 2.60
N PRO A 202 17.12 -12.87 1.76
CA PRO A 202 17.37 -11.70 0.91
C PRO A 202 17.68 -10.44 1.73
N TRP A 203 17.01 -10.24 2.88
CA TRP A 203 17.31 -9.09 3.73
C TRP A 203 18.72 -9.15 4.32
N PHE A 204 19.16 -10.33 4.81
CA PHE A 204 20.50 -10.51 5.34
C PHE A 204 21.60 -10.28 4.29
N ASP A 205 21.37 -10.73 3.05
CA ASP A 205 22.34 -10.51 1.97
C ASP A 205 22.44 -9.02 1.57
N MET A 206 21.34 -8.28 1.66
CA MET A 206 21.32 -6.85 1.40
C MET A 206 21.92 -6.02 2.54
N ASP A 207 21.59 -6.37 3.79
CA ASP A 207 22.06 -5.69 5.01
C ASP A 207 22.46 -6.72 6.08
N PRO A 208 23.74 -7.08 6.14
CA PRO A 208 24.25 -8.07 7.13
C PRO A 208 24.10 -7.65 8.59
N ASP A 209 23.94 -6.36 8.87
CA ASP A 209 23.75 -5.80 10.20
C ASP A 209 22.28 -5.62 10.58
N ALA A 210 21.36 -6.01 9.69
CA ALA A 210 19.92 -5.90 9.88
C ALA A 210 19.43 -6.56 11.17
N ARG A 211 18.39 -5.95 11.76
CA ARG A 211 17.71 -6.44 12.95
C ARG A 211 16.21 -6.41 12.77
N LEU A 212 15.53 -7.41 13.30
CA LEU A 212 14.07 -7.49 13.34
C LEU A 212 13.63 -7.70 14.79
N GLY A 213 12.85 -6.78 15.34
CA GLY A 213 12.39 -6.86 16.74
C GLY A 213 13.52 -6.87 17.77
N GLY A 214 14.71 -6.35 17.40
CA GLY A 214 15.90 -6.32 18.24
C GLY A 214 16.87 -7.50 18.04
N ASP A 215 16.44 -8.61 17.42
CA ASP A 215 17.29 -9.76 17.11
C ASP A 215 18.01 -9.56 15.76
N PRO A 216 19.29 -10.00 15.63
CA PRO A 216 19.97 -10.00 14.34
C PRO A 216 19.25 -10.89 13.33
N VAL A 217 19.06 -10.39 12.11
CA VAL A 217 18.42 -11.15 11.01
C VAL A 217 19.21 -12.44 10.71
N SER A 218 20.53 -12.40 10.78
CA SER A 218 21.39 -13.59 10.64
C SER A 218 21.05 -14.70 11.66
N PHE A 219 20.77 -14.33 12.91
CA PHE A 219 20.37 -15.30 13.94
C PHE A 219 18.99 -15.86 13.66
N LEU A 220 18.01 -15.00 13.29
CA LEU A 220 16.66 -15.42 12.95
C LEU A 220 16.66 -16.37 11.73
N LEU A 221 17.46 -16.05 10.71
CA LEU A 221 17.62 -16.89 9.52
C LEU A 221 18.17 -18.29 9.88
N ALA A 222 19.19 -18.35 10.73
CA ALA A 222 19.76 -19.63 11.18
C ALA A 222 18.74 -20.50 11.95
N MET A 223 17.73 -19.88 12.57
CA MET A 223 16.66 -20.54 13.31
C MET A 223 15.38 -20.75 12.48
N ALA A 224 15.31 -20.24 11.26
CA ALA A 224 14.13 -20.33 10.41
C ALA A 224 13.88 -21.77 9.95
N PRO A 225 12.65 -22.31 10.11
CA PRO A 225 12.34 -23.72 9.79
C PRO A 225 12.42 -24.02 8.28
N ASP A 226 12.36 -22.99 7.45
CA ASP A 226 12.37 -23.04 5.99
C ASP A 226 13.70 -22.56 5.36
N ALA A 227 14.77 -22.39 6.16
CA ALA A 227 16.07 -21.91 5.68
C ALA A 227 16.65 -22.78 4.53
N GLY A 228 16.39 -24.09 4.52
CA GLY A 228 16.83 -24.99 3.45
C GLY A 228 16.01 -24.91 2.15
N ARG A 229 15.00 -24.04 2.07
CA ARG A 229 14.10 -23.92 0.91
C ARG A 229 14.38 -22.71 0.04
N VAL A 230 15.27 -21.83 0.48
CA VAL A 230 15.59 -20.59 -0.23
C VAL A 230 17.00 -20.65 -0.81
N GLY A 231 17.17 -20.06 -1.97
CA GLY A 231 18.48 -19.97 -2.64
C GLY A 231 18.53 -18.78 -3.57
N VAL A 232 19.72 -18.16 -3.67
CA VAL A 232 19.95 -17.04 -4.58
C VAL A 232 19.69 -17.47 -6.02
N LEU A 233 18.88 -16.71 -6.73
CA LEU A 233 18.57 -16.92 -8.15
C LEU A 233 19.37 -15.97 -9.03
N SER A 234 19.47 -14.68 -8.65
CA SER A 234 20.18 -13.64 -9.40
C SER A 234 20.56 -12.48 -8.50
N ASP A 235 21.79 -11.97 -8.67
CA ASP A 235 22.28 -10.79 -7.95
C ASP A 235 22.07 -9.49 -8.73
N ASP A 236 21.87 -9.57 -10.05
CA ASP A 236 21.81 -8.43 -10.98
C ASP A 236 20.44 -8.29 -11.66
N TRP A 237 19.43 -8.97 -11.16
CA TRP A 237 18.08 -9.01 -11.74
C TRP A 237 17.44 -7.64 -11.94
N ILE A 238 17.80 -6.66 -11.10
CA ILE A 238 17.24 -5.30 -11.18
C ILE A 238 17.68 -4.56 -12.45
N LEU A 239 18.84 -4.92 -12.99
CA LEU A 239 19.41 -4.28 -14.18
C LEU A 239 18.77 -4.76 -15.49
N GLY A 240 17.94 -5.80 -15.45
CA GLY A 240 17.22 -6.31 -16.61
C GLY A 240 18.13 -6.94 -17.66
N GLY A 241 19.23 -7.54 -17.27
CA GLY A 241 20.14 -8.25 -18.18
C GLY A 241 19.44 -9.42 -18.86
N GLU A 242 19.44 -9.50 -20.21
CA GLU A 242 19.02 -10.69 -20.93
C GLU A 242 19.96 -11.84 -20.58
N ARG A 243 19.35 -12.99 -20.25
CA ARG A 243 20.07 -14.28 -20.06
C ARG A 243 20.22 -15.01 -21.38
#